data_7f9cfed171da83cfa6d2d692d69f8ac9
#
_entry.id   7f9cfed171da83cfa6d2d692d69f8ac9
#
_cell.length_a   1.000
_cell.length_b   1.000
_cell.length_c   1.000
_cell.angle_alpha   90.00
_cell.angle_beta   90.00
_cell.angle_gamma   90.00
#
_symmetry.space_group_name_H-M   'P 1'
#
loop_
_entity.id
_entity.type
_entity.pdbx_description
1 polymer ?
#
loop_
_entity_poly.entity_id
_entity_poly.type
_entity_poly.pdbx_seq_one_letter_code
_entity_poly.pdbx_strand_id
1 'polypeptide(L)'
;MQGAGEKDCEVIYMKTNSLRLAQRLFIIALITILFITFSFSEAFGSSGTLDVKSRSQREIAEFIKGHPTNMNFEDESYRITFETDPLLSGSYSAGALADREMLSALNMINNIRYIAGLSSNVSLKESYNQLAQAASIVSYANDSLSHTPALPSGMNKNLANKGIKGAGESNIAWASWQDCSLEWTIINTWMADSNTRNISTVGHRRWILNPTMGKAGFGAVSGYNGTYSAMYIFDDSRNARMDYQVAWPAQNMPVSYFTPDSPWSISLGKVLNPKNITVTMTRVNDGQVWKFSSSGSNGEFFVNNNGYGQKGCIIFRPSGLTSYNDGDIFNVSIKGAGNEKIEYSVNFFEVK
;
A
#
# COMPACT_ATOMS: atom_id res chain seq x y z
N MET A 1 64.91 -11.41 64.52
CA MET A 1 64.04 -10.58 63.65
C MET A 1 64.18 -11.05 62.22
N GLN A 2 63.61 -12.20 61.89
CA GLN A 2 63.43 -12.67 60.53
C GLN A 2 62.14 -13.52 60.51
N GLY A 3 61.08 -13.04 59.90
CA GLY A 3 59.84 -13.83 59.83
C GLY A 3 58.56 -13.06 59.44
N ALA A 4 58.64 -11.72 59.33
CA ALA A 4 57.41 -10.93 58.99
C ALA A 4 57.33 -10.48 57.54
N GLY A 5 58.41 -10.52 56.74
CA GLY A 5 58.41 -10.00 55.39
C GLY A 5 57.94 -10.96 54.30
N GLU A 6 58.00 -12.27 54.53
CA GLU A 6 57.71 -13.27 53.49
C GLU A 6 56.20 -13.58 53.37
N LYS A 7 55.46 -13.54 54.49
CA LYS A 7 53.99 -13.76 54.48
C LYS A 7 53.21 -12.61 53.85
N ASP A 8 53.66 -11.39 54.00
CA ASP A 8 53.00 -10.21 53.44
C ASP A 8 53.23 -10.13 51.93
N CYS A 9 54.31 -10.64 51.35
CA CYS A 9 54.62 -10.67 49.96
C CYS A 9 53.75 -11.74 49.19
N GLU A 10 53.53 -12.93 49.81
CA GLU A 10 52.68 -13.98 49.28
C GLU A 10 51.18 -13.55 49.27
N VAL A 11 50.71 -12.89 50.32
CA VAL A 11 49.30 -12.41 50.38
C VAL A 11 49.03 -11.31 49.37
N ILE A 12 50.00 -10.41 49.12
CA ILE A 12 49.87 -9.38 48.09
C ILE A 12 49.93 -10.01 46.68
N TYR A 13 50.76 -10.99 46.43
CA TYR A 13 50.86 -11.69 45.14
C TYR A 13 49.59 -12.50 44.84
N MET A 14 49.00 -13.19 45.82
CA MET A 14 47.75 -13.90 45.66
C MET A 14 46.57 -12.94 45.48
N LYS A 15 46.48 -11.80 46.15
CA LYS A 15 45.44 -10.79 45.94
C LYS A 15 45.51 -10.15 44.54
N THR A 16 46.72 -9.82 44.07
CA THR A 16 46.86 -9.24 42.71
C THR A 16 46.56 -10.23 41.60
N ASN A 17 46.85 -11.52 41.79
CA ASN A 17 46.50 -12.56 40.80
C ASN A 17 44.99 -12.84 40.79
N SER A 18 44.30 -12.85 41.95
CA SER A 18 42.85 -12.99 42.01
C SER A 18 42.10 -11.79 41.38
N LEU A 19 42.59 -10.56 41.57
CA LEU A 19 42.04 -9.38 40.90
C LEU A 19 42.24 -9.43 39.37
N ARG A 20 43.42 -9.86 38.92
CA ARG A 20 43.68 -10.02 37.47
C ARG A 20 42.87 -11.14 36.86
N LEU A 21 42.61 -12.23 37.59
CA LEU A 21 41.73 -13.29 37.13
C LEU A 21 40.27 -12.84 37.08
N ALA A 22 39.78 -12.13 38.09
CA ALA A 22 38.44 -11.54 38.11
C ALA A 22 38.22 -10.52 36.98
N GLN A 23 39.22 -9.64 36.71
CA GLN A 23 39.17 -8.71 35.58
C GLN A 23 39.15 -9.45 34.21
N ARG A 24 39.95 -10.51 34.06
CA ARG A 24 39.93 -11.32 32.81
C ARG A 24 38.60 -12.03 32.61
N LEU A 25 38.01 -12.60 33.65
CA LEU A 25 36.70 -13.24 33.62
C LEU A 25 35.58 -12.23 33.31
N PHE A 26 35.67 -11.01 33.87
CA PHE A 26 34.74 -9.92 33.60
C PHE A 26 34.82 -9.42 32.12
N ILE A 27 36.03 -9.27 31.59
CA ILE A 27 36.28 -8.91 30.20
C ILE A 27 35.79 -10.04 29.26
N ILE A 28 36.01 -11.31 29.57
CA ILE A 28 35.51 -12.45 28.79
C ILE A 28 33.98 -12.48 28.83
N ALA A 29 33.34 -12.25 29.98
CA ALA A 29 31.90 -12.15 30.12
C ALA A 29 31.30 -10.97 29.31
N LEU A 30 31.97 -9.81 29.34
CA LEU A 30 31.55 -8.64 28.53
C LEU A 30 31.68 -8.90 27.04
N ILE A 31 32.75 -9.56 26.59
CA ILE A 31 32.96 -9.93 25.20
C ILE A 31 31.93 -10.98 24.76
N THR A 32 31.61 -11.97 25.62
CA THR A 32 30.59 -12.97 25.31
C THR A 32 29.19 -12.37 25.25
N ILE A 33 28.86 -11.41 26.11
CA ILE A 33 27.59 -10.66 26.04
C ILE A 33 27.55 -9.80 24.79
N LEU A 34 28.66 -9.16 24.40
CA LEU A 34 28.74 -8.39 23.15
C LEU A 34 28.60 -9.29 21.91
N PHE A 35 29.20 -10.49 21.91
CA PHE A 35 29.04 -11.45 20.83
C PHE A 35 27.62 -12.05 20.80
N ILE A 36 26.98 -12.27 21.95
CA ILE A 36 25.59 -12.76 21.99
C ILE A 36 24.63 -11.69 21.49
N THR A 37 24.83 -10.41 21.83
CA THR A 37 24.02 -9.31 21.29
C THR A 37 24.26 -9.10 19.80
N PHE A 38 25.49 -9.27 19.30
CA PHE A 38 25.78 -9.24 17.87
C PHE A 38 25.22 -10.46 17.12
N SER A 39 25.29 -11.66 17.71
CA SER A 39 24.70 -12.86 17.12
C SER A 39 23.17 -12.86 17.15
N PHE A 40 22.53 -12.18 18.11
CA PHE A 40 21.07 -11.98 18.10
C PHE A 40 20.64 -10.96 17.05
N SER A 41 21.47 -10.00 16.67
CA SER A 41 21.19 -9.08 15.56
C SER A 41 21.35 -9.73 14.19
N GLU A 42 22.20 -10.77 14.05
CA GLU A 42 22.35 -11.54 12.80
C GLU A 42 21.35 -12.70 12.68
N ALA A 43 20.72 -13.15 13.79
CA ALA A 43 19.67 -14.17 13.76
C ALA A 43 18.29 -13.61 13.32
N PHE A 44 18.08 -12.29 13.30
CA PHE A 44 17.00 -11.61 12.57
C PHE A 44 17.49 -11.34 11.15
N GLY A 45 17.66 -12.43 10.43
CA GLY A 45 18.30 -12.61 9.17
C GLY A 45 17.85 -11.64 8.09
N SER A 46 18.67 -11.54 7.09
CA SER A 46 18.44 -10.82 5.86
C SER A 46 16.96 -10.93 5.47
N SER A 47 16.17 -9.91 5.79
CA SER A 47 14.82 -9.81 5.25
C SER A 47 14.99 -9.80 3.74
N GLY A 48 14.50 -10.83 3.07
CA GLY A 48 14.47 -10.85 1.63
C GLY A 48 13.90 -9.52 1.15
N THR A 49 14.47 -8.95 0.12
CA THR A 49 13.96 -7.72 -0.48
C THR A 49 13.17 -8.10 -1.71
N LEU A 50 12.01 -7.47 -1.89
CA LEU A 50 11.28 -7.53 -3.16
C LEU A 50 12.14 -6.93 -4.28
N ASP A 51 11.92 -7.33 -5.53
CA ASP A 51 12.67 -6.84 -6.68
C ASP A 51 12.26 -5.42 -7.15
N VAL A 52 11.27 -4.80 -6.49
CA VAL A 52 10.98 -3.37 -6.63
C VAL A 52 11.96 -2.53 -5.80
N LYS A 53 12.10 -1.27 -6.14
CA LYS A 53 12.99 -0.37 -5.40
C LYS A 53 12.49 -0.19 -3.96
N SER A 54 13.21 -0.72 -2.97
CA SER A 54 12.96 -0.41 -1.57
C SER A 54 13.32 1.06 -1.30
N ARG A 55 12.46 1.76 -0.53
CA ARG A 55 12.66 3.13 -0.11
C ARG A 55 12.66 3.19 1.41
N SER A 56 13.54 3.97 1.99
CA SER A 56 13.58 4.20 3.44
C SER A 56 12.35 5.02 3.89
N GLN A 57 12.00 4.90 5.16
CA GLN A 57 10.94 5.71 5.76
C GLN A 57 11.17 7.21 5.56
N ARG A 58 12.44 7.67 5.69
CA ARG A 58 12.82 9.06 5.46
C ARG A 58 12.57 9.50 4.01
N GLU A 59 13.00 8.70 3.02
CA GLU A 59 12.75 9.02 1.60
C GLU A 59 11.26 9.11 1.30
N ILE A 60 10.44 8.22 1.88
CA ILE A 60 8.99 8.22 1.73
C ILE A 60 8.39 9.48 2.36
N ALA A 61 8.79 9.83 3.59
CA ALA A 61 8.29 11.03 4.27
C ALA A 61 8.65 12.32 3.52
N GLU A 62 9.89 12.43 3.04
CA GLU A 62 10.35 13.57 2.24
C GLU A 62 9.58 13.66 0.91
N PHE A 63 9.32 12.54 0.26
CA PHE A 63 8.54 12.52 -0.99
C PHE A 63 7.10 12.96 -0.77
N ILE A 64 6.41 12.44 0.25
CA ILE A 64 5.04 12.82 0.62
C ILE A 64 4.96 14.31 0.94
N LYS A 65 5.93 14.85 1.70
CA LYS A 65 6.00 16.27 2.02
C LYS A 65 6.15 17.15 0.78
N GLY A 66 6.88 16.68 -0.23
CA GLY A 66 7.03 17.35 -1.53
C GLY A 66 5.82 17.21 -2.46
N HIS A 67 4.91 16.29 -2.16
CA HIS A 67 3.69 15.99 -2.94
C HIS A 67 2.47 16.03 -2.01
N PRO A 68 2.11 17.21 -1.49
CA PRO A 68 1.05 17.34 -0.50
C PRO A 68 -0.31 16.91 -1.06
N THR A 69 -1.11 16.30 -0.20
CA THR A 69 -2.46 15.83 -0.47
C THR A 69 -3.38 16.23 0.67
N ASN A 70 -4.68 16.33 0.41
CA ASN A 70 -5.65 16.56 1.47
C ASN A 70 -6.02 15.20 2.09
N MET A 71 -5.37 14.83 3.21
CA MET A 71 -5.69 13.63 3.99
C MET A 71 -6.51 13.93 5.27
N ASN A 72 -7.00 15.16 5.43
CA ASN A 72 -7.94 15.47 6.49
C ASN A 72 -9.35 15.05 6.07
N PHE A 73 -9.64 13.76 6.19
CA PHE A 73 -10.93 13.18 5.79
C PHE A 73 -12.08 13.48 6.74
N GLU A 74 -11.81 14.09 7.88
CA GLU A 74 -12.81 14.49 8.88
C GLU A 74 -13.18 15.98 8.72
N ASP A 75 -12.63 16.69 7.75
CA ASP A 75 -12.97 18.10 7.48
C ASP A 75 -14.37 18.21 6.87
N GLU A 76 -15.37 18.44 7.68
CA GLU A 76 -16.74 18.64 7.27
C GLU A 76 -16.94 19.91 6.41
N SER A 77 -15.96 20.83 6.41
CA SER A 77 -15.97 22.02 5.57
C SER A 77 -15.47 21.79 4.15
N TYR A 78 -14.82 20.63 3.89
CA TYR A 78 -14.32 20.30 2.56
C TYR A 78 -15.44 20.29 1.53
N ARG A 79 -15.20 20.92 0.40
CA ARG A 79 -16.08 20.89 -0.78
C ARG A 79 -15.22 20.65 -2.03
N ILE A 80 -15.69 19.72 -2.85
CA ILE A 80 -15.10 19.53 -4.18
C ILE A 80 -15.25 20.82 -4.97
N THR A 81 -14.18 21.26 -5.59
CA THR A 81 -14.18 22.46 -6.42
C THR A 81 -14.09 22.13 -7.90
N PHE A 82 -14.78 22.92 -8.66
CA PHE A 82 -14.84 22.80 -10.11
C PHE A 82 -14.29 24.06 -10.77
N GLU A 83 -13.59 23.89 -11.87
CA GLU A 83 -13.32 24.97 -12.84
C GLU A 83 -14.60 25.33 -13.61
N THR A 84 -15.37 24.29 -13.93
CA THR A 84 -16.71 24.41 -14.50
C THR A 84 -17.64 23.46 -13.77
N ASP A 85 -18.70 23.99 -13.18
CA ASP A 85 -19.66 23.19 -12.43
C ASP A 85 -20.37 22.17 -13.31
N PRO A 86 -20.59 20.93 -12.84
CA PRO A 86 -21.43 19.97 -13.53
C PRO A 86 -22.91 20.38 -13.45
N LEU A 87 -23.66 20.13 -14.53
CA LEU A 87 -25.10 20.25 -14.52
C LEU A 87 -25.71 18.87 -14.25
N LEU A 88 -26.35 18.71 -13.08
CA LEU A 88 -26.77 17.42 -12.52
C LEU A 88 -28.17 16.96 -12.92
N SER A 89 -28.91 17.77 -13.66
CA SER A 89 -30.26 17.48 -14.12
C SER A 89 -30.57 18.17 -15.45
N GLY A 90 -31.63 17.75 -16.12
CA GLY A 90 -32.06 18.34 -17.38
C GLY A 90 -31.05 18.07 -18.49
N SER A 91 -30.35 19.10 -18.95
CA SER A 91 -29.40 18.96 -20.08
C SER A 91 -28.05 18.35 -19.72
N TYR A 92 -27.85 17.82 -18.57
CA TYR A 92 -26.59 17.28 -18.04
C TYR A 92 -25.30 17.80 -18.68
N SER A 93 -24.37 18.30 -17.90
CA SER A 93 -23.01 18.56 -18.35
C SER A 93 -22.01 17.99 -17.36
N ALA A 94 -20.88 17.51 -17.86
CA ALA A 94 -19.88 16.88 -16.98
C ALA A 94 -19.18 17.87 -16.06
N GLY A 95 -19.07 19.15 -16.48
CA GLY A 95 -18.18 20.10 -15.81
C GLY A 95 -16.71 19.70 -15.92
N ALA A 96 -15.89 20.33 -15.11
CA ALA A 96 -14.47 20.03 -14.97
C ALA A 96 -14.03 20.29 -13.54
N LEU A 97 -13.26 19.40 -12.94
CA LEU A 97 -12.65 19.59 -11.62
C LEU A 97 -11.62 20.73 -11.68
N ALA A 98 -11.50 21.49 -10.59
CA ALA A 98 -10.46 22.48 -10.45
C ALA A 98 -9.05 21.85 -10.39
N ASP A 99 -8.04 22.57 -10.86
CA ASP A 99 -6.65 22.10 -10.90
C ASP A 99 -6.15 21.60 -9.54
N ARG A 100 -6.59 22.20 -8.44
CA ARG A 100 -6.19 21.78 -7.10
C ARG A 100 -6.64 20.35 -6.76
N GLU A 101 -7.86 19.98 -7.17
CA GLU A 101 -8.41 18.62 -6.95
C GLU A 101 -7.63 17.60 -7.79
N MET A 102 -7.36 17.97 -9.04
CA MET A 102 -6.61 17.14 -9.98
C MET A 102 -5.17 16.94 -9.52
N LEU A 103 -4.50 17.99 -9.03
CA LEU A 103 -3.12 17.92 -8.53
C LEU A 103 -3.05 17.08 -7.24
N SER A 104 -3.98 17.27 -6.33
CA SER A 104 -4.01 16.53 -5.06
C SER A 104 -4.23 15.02 -5.29
N ALA A 105 -5.18 14.64 -6.16
CA ALA A 105 -5.39 13.25 -6.56
C ALA A 105 -4.16 12.65 -7.28
N LEU A 106 -3.50 13.42 -8.14
CA LEU A 106 -2.28 13.01 -8.83
C LEU A 106 -1.13 12.78 -7.83
N ASN A 107 -0.96 13.70 -6.87
CA ASN A 107 0.03 13.56 -5.81
C ASN A 107 -0.23 12.29 -4.98
N MET A 108 -1.50 12.01 -4.64
CA MET A 108 -1.87 10.78 -3.93
C MET A 108 -1.44 9.53 -4.70
N ILE A 109 -1.71 9.44 -5.99
CA ILE A 109 -1.28 8.31 -6.83
C ILE A 109 0.25 8.21 -6.88
N ASN A 110 0.95 9.33 -7.03
CA ASN A 110 2.41 9.35 -7.07
C ASN A 110 3.01 8.97 -5.71
N ASN A 111 2.43 9.39 -4.58
CA ASN A 111 2.83 8.95 -3.24
C ASN A 111 2.67 7.44 -3.07
N ILE A 112 1.51 6.88 -3.42
CA ILE A 112 1.23 5.44 -3.36
C ILE A 112 2.25 4.65 -4.19
N ARG A 113 2.51 5.08 -5.42
CA ARG A 113 3.46 4.41 -6.31
C ARG A 113 4.90 4.54 -5.81
N TYR A 114 5.27 5.69 -5.24
CA TYR A 114 6.58 5.87 -4.60
C TYR A 114 6.76 4.92 -3.42
N ILE A 115 5.78 4.84 -2.53
CA ILE A 115 5.77 3.90 -1.39
C ILE A 115 5.93 2.45 -1.89
N ALA A 116 5.21 2.07 -2.95
CA ALA A 116 5.28 0.73 -3.54
C ALA A 116 6.59 0.44 -4.32
N GLY A 117 7.53 1.38 -4.38
CA GLY A 117 8.81 1.22 -5.10
C GLY A 117 8.71 1.36 -6.63
N LEU A 118 7.57 1.80 -7.14
CA LEU A 118 7.31 2.01 -8.55
C LEU A 118 7.74 3.42 -9.00
N SER A 119 7.75 3.63 -10.32
CA SER A 119 7.90 4.98 -10.88
C SER A 119 6.71 5.84 -10.49
N SER A 120 6.98 7.00 -9.89
CA SER A 120 6.04 7.93 -9.27
C SER A 120 5.97 9.30 -9.97
N ASN A 121 6.25 9.33 -11.27
CA ASN A 121 6.12 10.51 -12.13
C ASN A 121 4.96 10.33 -13.14
N VAL A 122 3.83 9.81 -12.64
CA VAL A 122 2.59 9.82 -13.40
C VAL A 122 2.18 11.27 -13.62
N SER A 123 1.64 11.59 -14.78
CA SER A 123 1.14 12.93 -15.10
C SER A 123 -0.30 12.86 -15.61
N LEU A 124 -1.01 13.96 -15.51
CA LEU A 124 -2.37 14.06 -16.03
C LEU A 124 -2.38 14.03 -17.56
N LYS A 125 -3.46 13.47 -18.10
CA LYS A 125 -3.78 13.54 -19.52
C LYS A 125 -5.21 14.01 -19.69
N GLU A 126 -5.37 15.14 -20.36
CA GLU A 126 -6.65 15.83 -20.48
C GLU A 126 -7.75 14.94 -21.07
N SER A 127 -7.44 14.14 -22.07
CA SER A 127 -8.43 13.20 -22.62
C SER A 127 -8.87 12.12 -21.63
N TYR A 128 -8.03 11.78 -20.64
CA TYR A 128 -8.36 10.85 -19.55
C TYR A 128 -9.21 11.53 -18.49
N ASN A 129 -8.90 12.79 -18.14
CA ASN A 129 -9.74 13.61 -17.26
C ASN A 129 -11.15 13.72 -17.81
N GLN A 130 -11.28 14.04 -19.09
CA GLN A 130 -12.57 14.14 -19.75
C GLN A 130 -13.35 12.82 -19.80
N LEU A 131 -12.69 11.66 -19.93
CA LEU A 131 -13.34 10.36 -19.86
C LEU A 131 -13.80 10.04 -18.43
N ALA A 132 -12.95 10.26 -17.44
CA ALA A 132 -13.27 10.05 -16.04
C ALA A 132 -14.39 10.98 -15.54
N GLN A 133 -14.34 12.25 -15.92
CA GLN A 133 -15.40 13.21 -15.58
C GLN A 133 -16.75 12.87 -16.22
N ALA A 134 -16.73 12.43 -17.48
CA ALA A 134 -17.92 11.94 -18.15
C ALA A 134 -18.45 10.63 -17.53
N ALA A 135 -17.57 9.73 -17.06
CA ALA A 135 -17.96 8.53 -16.33
C ALA A 135 -18.67 8.87 -15.01
N SER A 136 -18.16 9.87 -14.27
CA SER A 136 -18.75 10.30 -13.01
C SER A 136 -20.17 10.86 -13.20
N ILE A 137 -20.42 11.70 -14.22
CA ILE A 137 -21.76 12.25 -14.47
C ILE A 137 -22.72 11.18 -14.99
N VAL A 138 -22.27 10.21 -15.78
CA VAL A 138 -23.12 9.09 -16.25
C VAL A 138 -23.49 8.17 -15.08
N SER A 139 -22.55 7.88 -14.18
CA SER A 139 -22.84 7.12 -12.96
C SER A 139 -23.82 7.84 -12.05
N TYR A 140 -23.63 9.15 -11.87
CA TYR A 140 -24.55 10.01 -11.09
C TYR A 140 -25.96 10.03 -11.70
N ALA A 141 -26.09 10.23 -13.01
CA ALA A 141 -27.36 10.30 -13.71
C ALA A 141 -28.15 8.97 -13.69
N ASN A 142 -27.44 7.84 -13.61
CA ASN A 142 -28.02 6.50 -13.45
C ASN A 142 -28.23 6.10 -11.98
N ASP A 143 -27.78 6.91 -11.03
CA ASP A 143 -27.76 6.59 -9.59
C ASP A 143 -27.19 5.17 -9.32
N SER A 144 -26.14 4.80 -10.03
CA SER A 144 -25.54 3.46 -9.91
C SER A 144 -24.11 3.40 -10.44
N LEU A 145 -23.32 2.45 -9.90
CA LEU A 145 -22.00 2.10 -10.43
C LEU A 145 -22.08 0.91 -11.37
N SER A 146 -21.59 1.10 -12.58
CA SER A 146 -21.44 0.02 -13.57
C SER A 146 -20.28 0.35 -14.52
N HIS A 147 -19.49 -0.65 -14.90
CA HIS A 147 -18.53 -0.53 -15.99
C HIS A 147 -19.19 -0.58 -17.37
N THR A 148 -20.48 -0.91 -17.42
CA THR A 148 -21.31 -0.90 -18.63
C THR A 148 -22.65 -0.21 -18.33
N PRO A 149 -22.63 1.11 -17.97
CA PRO A 149 -23.84 1.80 -17.57
C PRO A 149 -24.81 1.95 -18.75
N ALA A 150 -26.08 2.04 -18.42
CA ALA A 150 -27.10 2.38 -19.41
C ALA A 150 -26.94 3.84 -19.89
N LEU A 151 -27.51 4.15 -21.05
CA LEU A 151 -27.62 5.52 -21.54
C LEU A 151 -28.58 6.31 -20.63
N PRO A 152 -28.14 7.36 -19.93
CA PRO A 152 -29.01 8.14 -19.08
C PRO A 152 -30.09 8.88 -19.87
N SER A 153 -31.32 8.90 -19.35
CA SER A 153 -32.42 9.64 -19.97
C SER A 153 -32.15 11.15 -19.94
N GLY A 154 -32.40 11.84 -21.04
CA GLY A 154 -32.20 13.29 -21.15
C GLY A 154 -30.75 13.75 -21.36
N MET A 155 -29.77 12.84 -21.27
CA MET A 155 -28.36 13.19 -21.51
C MET A 155 -28.04 13.25 -23.02
N ASN A 156 -27.24 14.22 -23.42
CA ASN A 156 -26.71 14.29 -24.79
C ASN A 156 -25.95 12.99 -25.13
N LYS A 157 -26.21 12.40 -26.30
CA LYS A 157 -25.62 11.12 -26.72
C LYS A 157 -24.09 11.13 -26.75
N ASN A 158 -23.46 12.24 -27.16
CA ASN A 158 -21.99 12.32 -27.17
C ASN A 158 -21.40 12.26 -25.75
N LEU A 159 -22.00 12.99 -24.80
CA LEU A 159 -21.60 12.95 -23.40
C LEU A 159 -21.85 11.55 -22.80
N ALA A 160 -23.04 10.98 -23.04
CA ALA A 160 -23.37 9.65 -22.55
C ALA A 160 -22.42 8.57 -23.09
N ASN A 161 -22.14 8.55 -24.39
CA ASN A 161 -21.19 7.59 -24.98
C ASN A 161 -19.76 7.77 -24.43
N LYS A 162 -19.34 9.02 -24.24
CA LYS A 162 -18.04 9.33 -23.61
C LYS A 162 -17.98 8.80 -22.17
N GLY A 163 -19.05 8.99 -21.40
CA GLY A 163 -19.14 8.50 -20.01
C GLY A 163 -19.25 6.99 -19.91
N ILE A 164 -20.01 6.34 -20.80
CA ILE A 164 -20.08 4.86 -20.87
C ILE A 164 -18.69 4.28 -21.16
N LYS A 165 -17.98 4.85 -22.16
CA LYS A 165 -16.59 4.47 -22.44
C LYS A 165 -15.69 4.70 -21.21
N GLY A 166 -15.76 5.89 -20.61
CA GLY A 166 -14.97 6.24 -19.42
C GLY A 166 -15.22 5.31 -18.25
N ALA A 167 -16.48 4.93 -17.98
CA ALA A 167 -16.82 3.99 -16.91
C ALA A 167 -16.22 2.59 -17.14
N GLY A 168 -16.17 2.13 -18.39
CA GLY A 168 -15.55 0.85 -18.75
C GLY A 168 -14.03 0.86 -18.64
N GLU A 169 -13.41 2.02 -18.67
CA GLU A 169 -11.94 2.19 -18.69
C GLU A 169 -11.40 2.84 -17.40
N SER A 170 -12.22 2.92 -16.33
CA SER A 170 -11.84 3.58 -15.07
C SER A 170 -12.07 2.70 -13.85
N ASN A 171 -11.28 2.93 -12.80
CA ASN A 171 -11.75 2.66 -11.45
C ASN A 171 -12.90 3.61 -11.16
N ILE A 172 -14.02 3.10 -10.67
CA ILE A 172 -15.21 3.89 -10.34
C ILE A 172 -15.60 3.67 -8.87
N ALA A 173 -16.13 4.72 -8.22
CA ALA A 173 -16.55 4.66 -6.83
C ALA A 173 -17.78 5.53 -6.58
N TRP A 174 -18.51 5.19 -5.52
CA TRP A 174 -19.60 5.97 -4.98
C TRP A 174 -19.48 6.10 -3.45
N ALA A 175 -19.66 7.30 -2.96
CA ALA A 175 -19.82 7.60 -1.55
C ALA A 175 -21.23 8.15 -1.30
N SER A 176 -21.88 7.69 -0.22
CA SER A 176 -23.27 8.06 0.10
C SER A 176 -23.44 9.49 0.62
N TRP A 177 -22.34 10.23 0.75
CA TRP A 177 -22.32 11.64 1.16
C TRP A 177 -21.77 12.54 0.06
N GLN A 178 -22.10 13.80 0.15
CA GLN A 178 -21.62 14.82 -0.77
C GLN A 178 -20.14 15.18 -0.49
N ASP A 179 -19.47 15.65 -1.51
CA ASP A 179 -18.12 16.18 -1.43
C ASP A 179 -17.07 15.20 -0.84
N CYS A 180 -17.24 13.89 -1.14
CA CYS A 180 -16.21 12.91 -0.84
C CYS A 180 -14.97 13.20 -1.71
N SER A 181 -13.82 13.46 -1.08
CA SER A 181 -12.60 13.79 -1.79
C SER A 181 -12.07 12.63 -2.64
N LEU A 182 -11.34 12.95 -3.71
CA LEU A 182 -10.67 11.92 -4.52
C LEU A 182 -9.63 11.17 -3.69
N GLU A 183 -8.93 11.83 -2.77
CA GLU A 183 -7.94 11.20 -1.89
C GLU A 183 -8.58 10.17 -0.96
N TRP A 184 -9.72 10.52 -0.37
CA TRP A 184 -10.48 9.56 0.44
C TRP A 184 -10.87 8.35 -0.40
N THR A 185 -11.40 8.59 -1.60
CA THR A 185 -11.81 7.54 -2.54
C THR A 185 -10.63 6.65 -2.93
N ILE A 186 -9.46 7.25 -3.23
CA ILE A 186 -8.25 6.52 -3.60
C ILE A 186 -7.82 5.59 -2.45
N ILE A 187 -7.71 6.09 -1.21
CA ILE A 187 -7.21 5.31 -0.07
C ILE A 187 -8.26 4.30 0.42
N ASN A 188 -9.48 4.78 0.71
CA ASN A 188 -10.47 3.98 1.45
C ASN A 188 -11.36 3.11 0.55
N THR A 189 -11.32 3.33 -0.77
CA THR A 189 -12.09 2.51 -1.72
C THR A 189 -11.15 1.75 -2.66
N TRP A 190 -10.38 2.45 -3.51
CA TRP A 190 -9.60 1.79 -4.56
C TRP A 190 -8.34 1.10 -4.07
N MET A 191 -7.62 1.68 -3.10
CA MET A 191 -6.45 1.03 -2.50
C MET A 191 -6.84 0.04 -1.40
N ALA A 192 -7.94 0.28 -0.70
CA ALA A 192 -8.46 -0.66 0.28
C ALA A 192 -8.96 -1.95 -0.38
N ASP A 193 -9.84 -1.87 -1.39
CA ASP A 193 -10.44 -3.04 -2.07
C ASP A 193 -10.97 -4.10 -1.08
N SER A 194 -11.46 -3.67 0.09
CA SER A 194 -11.73 -4.51 1.27
C SER A 194 -13.09 -5.20 1.27
N ASN A 195 -14.02 -4.71 0.43
CA ASN A 195 -15.38 -5.26 0.38
C ASN A 195 -15.45 -6.63 -0.31
N THR A 196 -16.52 -7.37 -0.06
CA THR A 196 -16.70 -8.75 -0.54
C THR A 196 -16.70 -8.93 -2.05
N ARG A 197 -16.99 -7.88 -2.83
CA ARG A 197 -16.97 -7.93 -4.31
C ARG A 197 -15.56 -7.76 -4.87
N ASN A 198 -14.70 -7.03 -4.18
CA ASN A 198 -13.39 -6.61 -4.68
C ASN A 198 -12.21 -7.37 -4.05
N ILE A 199 -12.36 -7.84 -2.80
CA ILE A 199 -11.25 -8.45 -2.04
C ILE A 199 -10.57 -9.62 -2.77
N SER A 200 -11.32 -10.45 -3.50
CA SER A 200 -10.77 -11.60 -4.23
C SER A 200 -9.92 -11.24 -5.45
N THR A 201 -9.94 -9.97 -5.84
CA THR A 201 -9.22 -9.48 -7.03
C THR A 201 -8.26 -8.36 -6.71
N VAL A 202 -8.61 -7.49 -5.75
CA VAL A 202 -8.01 -6.17 -5.46
C VAL A 202 -7.73 -5.39 -6.76
N GLY A 203 -8.75 -5.39 -7.64
CA GLY A 203 -8.61 -4.94 -9.02
C GLY A 203 -8.28 -3.46 -9.15
N HIS A 204 -8.95 -2.60 -8.37
CA HIS A 204 -8.70 -1.16 -8.38
C HIS A 204 -7.27 -0.83 -7.97
N ARG A 205 -6.81 -1.45 -6.85
CA ARG A 205 -5.44 -1.30 -6.35
C ARG A 205 -4.41 -1.73 -7.39
N ARG A 206 -4.61 -2.88 -8.01
CA ARG A 206 -3.66 -3.43 -8.99
C ARG A 206 -3.52 -2.56 -10.23
N TRP A 207 -4.59 -1.88 -10.66
CA TRP A 207 -4.52 -0.88 -11.73
C TRP A 207 -3.69 0.34 -11.31
N ILE A 208 -3.89 0.87 -10.09
CA ILE A 208 -3.09 1.99 -9.56
C ILE A 208 -1.61 1.61 -9.46
N LEU A 209 -1.33 0.36 -9.08
CA LEU A 209 0.02 -0.19 -8.96
C LEU A 209 0.56 -0.83 -10.26
N ASN A 210 -0.12 -0.62 -11.40
CA ASN A 210 0.37 -1.12 -12.68
C ASN A 210 1.72 -0.47 -13.04
N PRO A 211 2.81 -1.25 -13.24
CA PRO A 211 4.13 -0.71 -13.57
C PRO A 211 4.15 0.16 -14.83
N THR A 212 3.32 -0.13 -15.82
CA THR A 212 3.28 0.58 -17.11
C THR A 212 2.50 1.89 -17.10
N MET A 213 1.81 2.22 -15.99
CA MET A 213 1.09 3.48 -15.88
C MET A 213 2.04 4.68 -15.89
N GLY A 214 1.92 5.56 -16.88
CA GLY A 214 2.63 6.83 -17.01
C GLY A 214 1.71 8.04 -17.01
N LYS A 215 0.42 7.84 -17.26
CA LYS A 215 -0.63 8.87 -17.34
C LYS A 215 -1.84 8.45 -16.53
N ALA A 216 -2.55 9.44 -15.95
CA ALA A 216 -3.81 9.25 -15.27
C ALA A 216 -4.80 10.35 -15.64
N GLY A 217 -6.05 10.17 -15.28
CA GLY A 217 -7.09 11.20 -15.36
C GLY A 217 -8.15 10.92 -14.31
N PHE A 218 -8.74 11.98 -13.78
CA PHE A 218 -9.71 11.91 -12.68
C PHE A 218 -10.99 12.66 -13.05
N GLY A 219 -12.06 12.27 -12.40
CA GLY A 219 -13.35 12.93 -12.44
C GLY A 219 -14.13 12.66 -11.19
N ALA A 220 -14.94 13.64 -10.77
CA ALA A 220 -15.90 13.49 -9.70
C ALA A 220 -17.11 14.37 -9.95
N VAL A 221 -18.25 13.91 -9.44
CA VAL A 221 -19.51 14.67 -9.43
C VAL A 221 -20.15 14.47 -8.06
N SER A 222 -20.50 15.55 -7.39
CA SER A 222 -21.14 15.55 -6.09
C SER A 222 -22.52 16.18 -6.18
N GLY A 223 -23.53 15.52 -5.57
CA GLY A 223 -24.90 16.01 -5.57
C GLY A 223 -25.75 15.26 -4.55
N TYR A 224 -27.08 15.41 -4.67
CA TYR A 224 -28.03 14.85 -3.69
C TYR A 224 -27.85 13.33 -3.46
N ASN A 225 -27.50 12.59 -4.50
CA ASN A 225 -27.32 11.12 -4.42
C ASN A 225 -25.92 10.71 -3.93
N GLY A 226 -25.10 11.65 -3.42
CA GLY A 226 -23.74 11.41 -2.99
C GLY A 226 -22.69 11.80 -4.05
N THR A 227 -21.49 11.27 -3.90
CA THR A 227 -20.35 11.57 -4.76
C THR A 227 -20.00 10.36 -5.62
N TYR A 228 -19.90 10.57 -6.93
CA TYR A 228 -19.47 9.59 -7.91
C TYR A 228 -18.10 9.99 -8.45
N SER A 229 -17.13 9.10 -8.34
CA SER A 229 -15.74 9.35 -8.71
C SER A 229 -15.24 8.33 -9.72
N ALA A 230 -14.35 8.74 -10.60
CA ALA A 230 -13.69 7.87 -11.57
C ALA A 230 -12.20 8.24 -11.73
N MET A 231 -11.36 7.23 -11.96
CA MET A 231 -9.97 7.36 -12.35
C MET A 231 -9.70 6.49 -13.57
N TYR A 232 -9.29 7.09 -14.68
CA TYR A 232 -8.87 6.36 -15.87
C TYR A 232 -7.63 5.49 -15.59
N ILE A 233 -7.67 4.19 -15.96
CA ILE A 233 -6.69 3.19 -15.54
C ILE A 233 -5.98 2.46 -16.67
N PHE A 234 -6.46 2.52 -17.92
CA PHE A 234 -5.90 1.76 -19.04
C PHE A 234 -4.79 2.53 -19.75
N ASP A 235 -3.79 2.94 -18.97
CA ASP A 235 -2.58 3.57 -19.50
C ASP A 235 -1.39 2.61 -19.43
N ASP A 236 -0.72 2.45 -20.56
CA ASP A 236 0.49 1.63 -20.74
C ASP A 236 1.64 2.43 -21.38
N SER A 237 1.59 3.76 -21.23
CA SER A 237 2.53 4.66 -21.89
C SER A 237 3.96 4.57 -21.38
N ARG A 238 4.18 3.88 -20.25
CA ARG A 238 5.50 3.66 -19.68
C ARG A 238 6.05 2.31 -20.11
N ASN A 239 7.28 2.30 -20.64
CA ASN A 239 8.03 1.06 -20.83
C ASN A 239 8.56 0.56 -19.47
N ALA A 240 7.96 -0.47 -18.91
CA ALA A 240 8.34 -1.06 -17.62
C ALA A 240 8.21 -2.58 -17.66
N ARG A 241 9.00 -3.26 -16.85
CA ARG A 241 8.86 -4.70 -16.62
C ARG A 241 7.49 -4.99 -15.99
N MET A 242 6.88 -6.11 -16.39
CA MET A 242 5.60 -6.56 -15.86
C MET A 242 5.71 -7.69 -14.84
N ASP A 243 6.91 -8.13 -14.54
CA ASP A 243 7.22 -9.21 -13.58
C ASP A 243 7.76 -8.71 -12.23
N TYR A 244 7.62 -7.42 -11.92
CA TYR A 244 7.93 -6.89 -10.60
C TYR A 244 7.10 -7.56 -9.50
N GLN A 245 7.71 -7.77 -8.35
CA GLN A 245 7.06 -8.22 -7.12
C GLN A 245 6.45 -7.02 -6.38
N VAL A 246 5.28 -6.57 -6.82
CA VAL A 246 4.63 -5.37 -6.28
C VAL A 246 3.74 -5.75 -5.10
N ALA A 247 4.20 -5.45 -3.88
CA ALA A 247 3.46 -5.69 -2.65
C ALA A 247 2.71 -4.45 -2.15
N TRP A 248 1.56 -4.67 -1.52
CA TRP A 248 0.82 -3.70 -0.75
C TRP A 248 0.21 -4.38 0.49
N PRO A 249 0.58 -4.01 1.73
CA PRO A 249 1.47 -2.90 2.06
C PRO A 249 2.90 -3.11 1.55
N ALA A 250 3.62 -2.01 1.30
CA ALA A 250 5.02 -2.00 0.88
C ALA A 250 5.97 -2.26 2.07
N GLN A 251 7.26 -2.51 1.80
CA GLN A 251 8.24 -2.86 2.84
C GLN A 251 8.41 -1.78 3.92
N ASN A 252 8.28 -0.51 3.59
CA ASN A 252 8.11 0.59 4.54
C ASN A 252 6.78 1.26 4.24
N MET A 253 5.82 1.12 5.15
CA MET A 253 4.43 1.49 4.92
C MET A 253 3.96 2.58 5.89
N PRO A 254 3.65 3.80 5.42
CA PRO A 254 3.01 4.79 6.27
C PRO A 254 1.63 4.29 6.74
N VAL A 255 1.36 4.37 8.04
CA VAL A 255 0.09 3.91 8.64
C VAL A 255 -1.12 4.57 7.96
N SER A 256 -1.02 5.85 7.64
CA SER A 256 -2.11 6.62 7.01
C SER A 256 -2.46 6.20 5.58
N TYR A 257 -1.64 5.38 4.92
CA TYR A 257 -1.86 4.88 3.56
C TYR A 257 -2.40 3.44 3.51
N PHE A 258 -2.64 2.79 4.67
CA PHE A 258 -3.12 1.42 4.72
C PHE A 258 -4.22 1.23 5.77
N THR A 259 -5.45 1.03 5.31
CA THR A 259 -6.61 0.88 6.22
C THR A 259 -6.59 -0.51 6.89
N PRO A 260 -7.09 -0.64 8.13
CA PRO A 260 -7.01 -1.89 8.90
C PRO A 260 -7.70 -3.08 8.24
N ASP A 261 -8.76 -2.84 7.48
CA ASP A 261 -9.55 -3.84 6.77
C ASP A 261 -9.01 -4.18 5.37
N SER A 262 -7.97 -3.49 4.92
CA SER A 262 -7.34 -3.75 3.62
C SER A 262 -6.68 -5.12 3.58
N PRO A 263 -6.94 -5.95 2.57
CA PRO A 263 -6.16 -7.16 2.35
C PRO A 263 -4.72 -6.81 1.95
N TRP A 264 -3.78 -7.63 2.37
CA TRP A 264 -2.42 -7.65 1.84
C TRP A 264 -2.42 -8.26 0.45
N SER A 265 -1.56 -7.81 -0.41
CA SER A 265 -1.45 -8.35 -1.76
C SER A 265 -0.03 -8.28 -2.30
N ILE A 266 0.34 -9.21 -3.17
CA ILE A 266 1.57 -9.15 -3.96
C ILE A 266 1.27 -9.61 -5.37
N SER A 267 1.52 -8.75 -6.37
CA SER A 267 1.44 -9.08 -7.79
C SER A 267 2.81 -9.52 -8.29
N LEU A 268 2.87 -10.56 -9.12
CA LEU A 268 4.12 -11.20 -9.56
C LEU A 268 4.32 -11.20 -11.08
N GLY A 269 3.37 -10.65 -11.85
CA GLY A 269 3.43 -10.58 -13.31
C GLY A 269 3.33 -11.92 -14.06
N LYS A 270 3.04 -13.01 -13.38
CA LYS A 270 2.97 -14.37 -13.94
C LYS A 270 1.76 -15.14 -13.42
N VAL A 271 1.32 -16.16 -14.17
CA VAL A 271 0.24 -17.05 -13.73
C VAL A 271 0.73 -17.95 -12.59
N LEU A 272 -0.10 -18.10 -11.56
CA LEU A 272 0.17 -18.89 -10.36
C LEU A 272 -0.78 -20.08 -10.26
N ASN A 273 -0.32 -21.21 -9.70
CA ASN A 273 -1.20 -22.30 -9.31
C ASN A 273 -1.65 -22.08 -7.85
N PRO A 274 -2.93 -21.75 -7.58
CA PRO A 274 -3.42 -21.48 -6.23
C PRO A 274 -3.14 -22.60 -5.22
N LYS A 275 -3.14 -23.86 -5.67
CA LYS A 275 -2.93 -25.04 -4.81
C LYS A 275 -1.50 -25.12 -4.26
N ASN A 276 -0.53 -24.49 -4.91
CA ASN A 276 0.87 -24.53 -4.51
C ASN A 276 1.23 -23.39 -3.55
N ILE A 277 0.41 -22.31 -3.52
CA ILE A 277 0.74 -21.11 -2.77
C ILE A 277 0.45 -21.31 -1.27
N THR A 278 1.45 -21.03 -0.47
CA THR A 278 1.32 -20.87 0.98
C THR A 278 1.95 -19.56 1.42
N VAL A 279 1.28 -18.84 2.32
CA VAL A 279 1.79 -17.62 2.93
C VAL A 279 1.87 -17.82 4.43
N THR A 280 2.99 -17.44 5.02
CA THR A 280 3.15 -17.28 6.47
C THR A 280 3.44 -15.82 6.76
N MET A 281 2.66 -15.21 7.61
CA MET A 281 2.83 -13.84 8.10
C MET A 281 3.05 -13.90 9.60
N THR A 282 4.09 -13.22 10.08
CA THR A 282 4.42 -13.16 11.52
C THR A 282 4.54 -11.71 11.94
N ARG A 283 3.79 -11.27 12.94
CA ARG A 283 4.02 -9.99 13.59
C ARG A 283 5.18 -10.14 14.58
N VAL A 284 6.24 -9.37 14.36
CA VAL A 284 7.48 -9.49 15.14
C VAL A 284 7.29 -9.04 16.59
N ASN A 285 6.44 -8.03 16.79
CA ASN A 285 6.23 -7.38 18.08
C ASN A 285 5.74 -8.34 19.19
N ASP A 286 4.96 -9.35 18.85
CA ASP A 286 4.40 -10.32 19.80
C ASP A 286 4.49 -11.79 19.36
N GLY A 287 5.07 -12.06 18.18
CA GLY A 287 5.22 -13.39 17.64
C GLY A 287 3.93 -14.02 17.09
N GLN A 288 2.83 -13.25 16.94
CA GLN A 288 1.58 -13.75 16.35
C GLN A 288 1.81 -14.21 14.91
N VAL A 289 1.30 -15.40 14.59
CA VAL A 289 1.47 -16.03 13.27
C VAL A 289 0.13 -16.28 12.60
N TRP A 290 0.01 -15.92 11.33
CA TRP A 290 -1.07 -16.30 10.43
C TRP A 290 -0.53 -17.13 9.27
N LYS A 291 -1.30 -18.15 8.86
CA LYS A 291 -0.97 -19.01 7.73
C LYS A 291 -2.14 -19.01 6.75
N PHE A 292 -1.82 -18.96 5.45
CA PHE A 292 -2.81 -18.89 4.40
C PHE A 292 -2.47 -19.87 3.28
N SER A 293 -3.47 -20.64 2.85
CA SER A 293 -3.40 -21.52 1.70
C SER A 293 -4.81 -21.86 1.22
N SER A 294 -4.92 -22.48 0.07
CA SER A 294 -6.21 -22.97 -0.46
C SER A 294 -6.81 -24.12 0.36
N SER A 295 -6.01 -24.79 1.23
CA SER A 295 -6.46 -25.90 2.08
C SER A 295 -6.81 -25.48 3.53
N GLY A 296 -6.46 -24.26 3.93
CA GLY A 296 -6.74 -23.73 5.26
C GLY A 296 -6.10 -22.35 5.45
N SER A 297 -6.80 -21.44 6.15
CA SER A 297 -6.38 -20.06 6.26
C SER A 297 -6.80 -19.44 7.59
N ASN A 298 -5.92 -18.62 8.19
CA ASN A 298 -6.24 -17.79 9.36
C ASN A 298 -6.82 -16.42 8.93
N GLY A 299 -7.75 -16.43 8.03
CA GLY A 299 -8.41 -15.27 7.44
C GLY A 299 -8.73 -15.52 5.97
N GLU A 300 -8.86 -14.45 5.20
CA GLU A 300 -9.18 -14.55 3.77
C GLU A 300 -7.92 -14.79 2.94
N PHE A 301 -8.04 -15.63 1.91
CA PHE A 301 -6.95 -15.98 1.01
C PHE A 301 -7.45 -16.21 -0.40
N PHE A 302 -6.83 -15.52 -1.36
CA PHE A 302 -7.14 -15.64 -2.79
C PHE A 302 -5.85 -15.62 -3.62
N VAL A 303 -5.89 -16.29 -4.77
CA VAL A 303 -4.89 -16.17 -5.82
C VAL A 303 -5.62 -15.80 -7.10
N ASN A 304 -5.37 -14.62 -7.63
CA ASN A 304 -6.05 -14.09 -8.79
C ASN A 304 -5.10 -13.94 -9.98
N ASN A 305 -5.42 -14.60 -11.10
CA ASN A 305 -4.60 -14.60 -12.30
C ASN A 305 -5.09 -13.64 -13.39
N ASN A 306 -6.18 -12.90 -13.16
CA ASN A 306 -6.67 -11.91 -14.10
C ASN A 306 -5.68 -10.75 -14.26
N GLY A 307 -5.70 -10.11 -15.43
CA GLY A 307 -4.77 -9.05 -15.79
C GLY A 307 -5.26 -7.66 -15.36
N TYR A 308 -5.38 -7.41 -14.07
CA TYR A 308 -5.58 -6.05 -13.54
C TYR A 308 -4.22 -5.34 -13.44
N GLY A 309 -3.71 -4.78 -14.56
CA GLY A 309 -2.33 -4.34 -14.65
C GLY A 309 -1.38 -5.54 -14.76
N GLN A 310 -0.98 -6.14 -13.65
CA GLN A 310 -0.16 -7.36 -13.62
C GLN A 310 -1.02 -8.61 -13.42
N LYS A 311 -0.54 -9.78 -13.92
CA LYS A 311 -1.12 -11.10 -13.64
C LYS A 311 -0.57 -11.67 -12.33
N GLY A 312 -1.26 -12.68 -11.76
CA GLY A 312 -0.78 -13.48 -10.63
C GLY A 312 -0.62 -12.68 -9.36
N CYS A 313 -1.73 -12.36 -8.73
CA CYS A 313 -1.78 -11.68 -7.43
C CYS A 313 -2.14 -12.67 -6.33
N ILE A 314 -1.33 -12.71 -5.27
CA ILE A 314 -1.61 -13.41 -4.02
C ILE A 314 -2.22 -12.38 -3.07
N ILE A 315 -3.37 -12.69 -2.49
CA ILE A 315 -4.17 -11.78 -1.68
C ILE A 315 -4.51 -12.50 -0.37
N PHE A 316 -4.28 -11.84 0.77
CA PHE A 316 -4.59 -12.41 2.07
C PHE A 316 -4.93 -11.30 3.08
N ARG A 317 -5.87 -11.59 3.98
CA ARG A 317 -6.25 -10.68 5.08
C ARG A 317 -6.30 -11.48 6.38
N PRO A 318 -5.41 -11.16 7.36
CA PRO A 318 -5.37 -11.86 8.64
C PRO A 318 -6.64 -11.61 9.44
N SER A 319 -7.21 -12.66 10.03
CA SER A 319 -8.32 -12.50 10.97
C SER A 319 -7.82 -11.96 12.31
N GLY A 320 -8.64 -11.13 12.97
CA GLY A 320 -8.35 -10.59 14.30
C GLY A 320 -7.29 -9.47 14.35
N LEU A 321 -6.77 -9.03 13.21
CA LEU A 321 -5.90 -7.86 13.12
C LEU A 321 -6.75 -6.63 12.76
N THR A 322 -6.88 -5.69 13.72
CA THR A 322 -7.80 -4.56 13.63
C THR A 322 -7.11 -3.20 13.51
N SER A 323 -5.79 -3.16 13.63
CA SER A 323 -4.99 -1.93 13.50
C SER A 323 -3.57 -2.23 13.06
N TYR A 324 -2.95 -1.24 12.45
CA TYR A 324 -1.52 -1.16 12.19
C TYR A 324 -1.00 0.12 12.83
N ASN A 325 0.08 0.03 13.61
CA ASN A 325 0.61 1.14 14.39
C ASN A 325 2.05 1.46 14.01
N ASP A 326 2.50 2.65 14.38
CA ASP A 326 3.92 3.03 14.26
C ASP A 326 4.80 2.00 15.00
N GLY A 327 5.81 1.48 14.31
CA GLY A 327 6.71 0.45 14.83
C GLY A 327 6.21 -1.00 14.73
N ASP A 328 5.03 -1.25 14.15
CA ASP A 328 4.61 -2.62 13.85
C ASP A 328 5.47 -3.20 12.72
N ILE A 329 6.01 -4.41 12.95
CA ILE A 329 6.85 -5.13 11.98
C ILE A 329 6.23 -6.50 11.69
N PHE A 330 6.08 -6.79 10.40
CA PHE A 330 5.58 -8.07 9.92
C PHE A 330 6.57 -8.72 8.97
N ASN A 331 6.87 -10.00 9.20
CA ASN A 331 7.61 -10.83 8.27
C ASN A 331 6.65 -11.66 7.43
N VAL A 332 6.79 -11.62 6.12
CA VAL A 332 5.99 -12.37 5.16
C VAL A 332 6.88 -13.36 4.41
N SER A 333 6.42 -14.60 4.34
CA SER A 333 7.09 -15.68 3.64
C SER A 333 6.10 -16.40 2.73
N ILE A 334 6.38 -16.44 1.43
CA ILE A 334 5.53 -17.04 0.40
C ILE A 334 6.29 -18.18 -0.28
N LYS A 335 5.67 -19.35 -0.36
CA LYS A 335 6.18 -20.53 -1.08
C LYS A 335 5.24 -20.88 -2.23
N GLY A 336 5.78 -21.59 -3.22
CA GLY A 336 5.01 -22.12 -4.35
C GLY A 336 4.75 -21.12 -5.48
N ALA A 337 5.24 -19.88 -5.36
CA ALA A 337 5.10 -18.86 -6.40
C ALA A 337 6.21 -18.93 -7.48
N GLY A 338 7.12 -19.88 -7.38
CA GLY A 338 8.26 -20.12 -8.27
C GLY A 338 9.21 -21.12 -7.63
N ASN A 339 10.44 -21.20 -8.13
CA ASN A 339 11.46 -22.10 -7.59
C ASN A 339 11.99 -21.62 -6.23
N GLU A 340 11.99 -20.32 -6.00
CA GLU A 340 12.49 -19.71 -4.77
C GLU A 340 11.34 -19.21 -3.89
N LYS A 341 11.61 -19.14 -2.61
CA LYS A 341 10.76 -18.56 -1.60
C LYS A 341 10.84 -17.03 -1.69
N ILE A 342 9.70 -16.35 -1.64
CA ILE A 342 9.67 -14.90 -1.53
C ILE A 342 9.56 -14.56 -0.04
N GLU A 343 10.48 -13.74 0.45
CA GLU A 343 10.51 -13.26 1.83
C GLU A 343 10.72 -11.77 1.86
N TYR A 344 9.93 -11.08 2.68
CA TYR A 344 10.09 -9.65 2.90
C TYR A 344 9.51 -9.24 4.25
N SER A 345 9.96 -8.11 4.77
CA SER A 345 9.39 -7.48 5.96
C SER A 345 8.61 -6.23 5.58
N VAL A 346 7.56 -5.96 6.34
CA VAL A 346 6.79 -4.71 6.28
C VAL A 346 6.94 -3.99 7.62
N ASN A 347 7.42 -2.76 7.57
CA ASN A 347 7.59 -1.89 8.72
C ASN A 347 6.58 -0.75 8.62
N PHE A 348 5.62 -0.70 9.50
CA PHE A 348 4.66 0.40 9.58
C PHE A 348 5.27 1.59 10.33
N PHE A 349 5.00 2.81 9.86
CA PHE A 349 5.54 4.01 10.49
C PHE A 349 4.60 5.22 10.29
N GLU A 350 4.72 6.22 11.18
CA GLU A 350 4.06 7.52 11.02
C GLU A 350 4.93 8.48 10.24
N VAL A 351 4.32 9.19 9.29
CA VAL A 351 4.96 10.30 8.58
C VAL A 351 4.92 11.53 9.50
N LYS A 352 6.10 11.96 9.95
CA LYS A 352 6.28 13.13 10.83
C LYS A 352 6.66 14.40 10.05
#